data_055304886234b377cd87bd72e3f0a641
#
_entry.id   055304886234b377cd87bd72e3f0a641
#
_cell.length_a   1.000
_cell.length_b   1.000
_cell.length_c   1.000
_cell.angle_alpha   90.00
_cell.angle_beta   90.00
_cell.angle_gamma   90.00
#
_symmetry.space_group_name_H-M   'P 1'
#
loop_
_entity.id
_entity.type
_entity.pdbx_description
1 polymer ?
#
loop_
_entity_poly.entity_id
_entity_poly.type
_entity_poly.pdbx_seq_one_letter_code
_entity_poly.pdbx_strand_id
1 'polypeptide(L)'
;MEEMMQTELARLRAKTDQELSILVARQLRRSQKRALSGAYCDAAKDFLTARAILQVANISAAERLRLERLMAEVRRTVELPVGAVA
;
A
#
# COMPACT_ATOMS: atom_id res chain seq x y z
N MET A 1 -18.69 12.21 -28.81
CA MET A 1 -17.25 11.96 -28.73
C MET A 1 -16.67 12.19 -27.36
N GLU A 2 -16.98 13.31 -26.70
CA GLU A 2 -16.50 13.58 -25.35
C GLU A 2 -16.95 12.57 -24.33
N GLU A 3 -18.20 12.08 -24.43
CA GLU A 3 -18.74 11.06 -23.54
C GLU A 3 -17.99 9.73 -23.65
N MET A 4 -17.60 9.35 -24.87
CA MET A 4 -16.82 8.13 -25.09
C MET A 4 -15.42 8.24 -24.49
N MET A 5 -14.78 9.40 -24.62
CA MET A 5 -13.47 9.65 -24.02
C MET A 5 -13.53 9.60 -22.49
N GLN A 6 -14.58 10.19 -21.90
CA GLN A 6 -14.75 10.15 -20.45
C GLN A 6 -14.97 8.74 -19.93
N THR A 7 -15.70 7.90 -20.66
CA THR A 7 -15.92 6.50 -20.29
C THR A 7 -14.63 5.71 -20.38
N GLU A 8 -13.82 5.92 -21.41
CA GLU A 8 -12.51 5.28 -21.53
C GLU A 8 -11.57 5.72 -20.43
N LEU A 9 -11.53 7.02 -20.13
CA LEU A 9 -10.72 7.56 -19.05
C LEU A 9 -11.15 6.99 -17.70
N ALA A 10 -12.46 6.84 -17.47
CA ALA A 10 -12.97 6.24 -16.26
C ALA A 10 -12.54 4.78 -16.13
N ARG A 11 -12.57 4.01 -17.23
CA ARG A 11 -12.10 2.63 -17.24
C ARG A 11 -10.60 2.54 -16.97
N LEU A 12 -9.81 3.40 -17.60
CA LEU A 12 -8.37 3.45 -17.39
C LEU A 12 -8.03 3.83 -15.95
N ARG A 13 -8.77 4.77 -15.37
CA ARG A 13 -8.59 5.15 -13.97
C ARG A 13 -8.93 4.01 -13.03
N ALA A 14 -10.06 3.33 -13.25
CA ALA A 14 -10.47 2.21 -12.42
C ALA A 14 -9.42 1.08 -12.47
N LYS A 15 -8.88 0.81 -13.65
CA LYS A 15 -7.82 -0.17 -13.83
C LYS A 15 -6.54 0.25 -13.14
N THR A 16 -6.16 1.52 -13.27
CA THR A 16 -4.98 2.07 -12.63
C THR A 16 -5.10 2.04 -11.11
N ASP A 17 -6.26 2.41 -10.58
CA ASP A 17 -6.50 2.37 -9.13
C ASP A 17 -6.44 0.95 -8.59
N GLN A 18 -6.97 -0.01 -9.34
CA GLN A 18 -6.88 -1.42 -8.99
C GLN A 18 -5.43 -1.91 -9.00
N GLU A 19 -4.66 -1.51 -9.99
CA GLU A 19 -3.22 -1.83 -10.06
C GLU A 19 -2.46 -1.21 -8.90
N LEU A 20 -2.79 0.03 -8.53
CA LEU A 20 -2.20 0.70 -7.37
C LEU A 20 -2.54 -0.02 -6.07
N SER A 21 -3.78 -0.47 -5.92
CA SER A 21 -4.20 -1.25 -4.75
C SER A 21 -3.38 -2.53 -4.63
N ILE A 22 -3.19 -3.25 -5.73
CA ILE A 22 -2.38 -4.46 -5.77
C ILE A 22 -0.92 -4.13 -5.42
N LEU A 23 -0.40 -3.04 -5.96
CA LEU A 23 0.97 -2.60 -5.70
C LEU A 23 1.17 -2.27 -4.21
N VAL A 24 0.23 -1.55 -3.60
CA VAL A 24 0.28 -1.22 -2.17
C VAL A 24 0.32 -2.49 -1.33
N ALA A 25 -0.57 -3.45 -1.60
CA ALA A 25 -0.60 -4.71 -0.87
C ALA A 25 0.72 -5.48 -1.03
N ARG A 26 1.27 -5.51 -2.23
CA ARG A 26 2.54 -6.17 -2.53
C ARG A 26 3.71 -5.51 -1.80
N GLN A 27 3.75 -4.19 -1.78
CA GLN A 27 4.77 -3.43 -1.05
C GLN A 27 4.69 -3.67 0.45
N LEU A 28 3.48 -3.71 1.01
CA LEU A 28 3.28 -3.97 2.43
C LEU A 28 3.74 -5.37 2.83
N ARG A 29 3.41 -6.37 2.01
CA ARG A 29 3.85 -7.76 2.26
C ARG A 29 5.36 -7.89 2.18
N ARG A 30 5.98 -7.20 1.23
CA ARG A 30 7.44 -7.17 1.10
C ARG A 30 8.08 -6.50 2.30
N SER A 31 7.50 -5.40 2.77
CA SER A 31 7.94 -4.71 3.97
C SER A 31 7.92 -5.64 5.19
N GLN A 32 6.82 -6.35 5.38
CA GLN A 32 6.68 -7.32 6.47
C GLN A 32 7.74 -8.42 6.40
N LYS A 33 7.94 -8.98 5.22
CA LYS A 33 8.93 -10.03 4.99
C LYS A 33 10.34 -9.55 5.29
N ARG A 34 10.69 -8.33 4.87
CA ARG A 34 11.99 -7.74 5.14
C ARG A 34 12.19 -7.46 6.63
N ALA A 35 11.16 -6.97 7.32
CA ALA A 35 11.22 -6.75 8.76
C ALA A 35 11.46 -8.07 9.51
N LEU A 36 10.78 -9.13 9.11
CA LEU A 36 10.95 -10.45 9.72
C LEU A 36 12.35 -11.04 9.48
N SER A 37 13.01 -10.66 8.39
CA SER A 37 14.37 -11.10 8.08
C SER A 37 15.44 -10.18 8.64
N GLY A 38 15.06 -9.12 9.35
CA GLY A 38 15.99 -8.17 9.96
C GLY A 38 16.36 -6.98 9.12
N ALA A 39 15.86 -6.86 7.90
CA ALA A 39 16.13 -5.73 7.00
C ALA A 39 15.17 -4.55 7.31
N TYR A 40 15.29 -3.98 8.49
CA TYR A 40 14.35 -2.97 8.99
C TYR A 40 14.37 -1.66 8.20
N CYS A 41 15.54 -1.22 7.74
CA CYS A 41 15.63 0.00 6.94
C CYS A 41 14.91 -0.14 5.61
N ASP A 42 15.08 -1.27 4.93
CA ASP A 42 14.40 -1.55 3.67
C ASP A 42 12.91 -1.76 3.89
N ALA A 43 12.54 -2.42 4.99
CA ALA A 43 11.15 -2.59 5.38
C ALA A 43 10.47 -1.24 5.59
N ALA A 44 11.12 -0.32 6.28
CA ALA A 44 10.59 1.03 6.51
C ALA A 44 10.40 1.80 5.20
N LYS A 45 11.34 1.69 4.27
CA LYS A 45 11.24 2.31 2.95
C LYS A 45 10.05 1.76 2.17
N ASP A 46 9.87 0.45 2.15
CA ASP A 46 8.73 -0.19 1.47
C ASP A 46 7.41 0.26 2.10
N PHE A 47 7.36 0.35 3.42
CA PHE A 47 6.18 0.81 4.15
C PHE A 47 5.82 2.26 3.77
N LEU A 48 6.81 3.16 3.78
CA LEU A 48 6.59 4.56 3.43
C LEU A 48 6.17 4.72 1.98
N THR A 49 6.73 3.92 1.07
CA THR A 49 6.33 3.91 -0.34
C THR A 49 4.86 3.49 -0.49
N ALA A 50 4.45 2.42 0.19
CA ALA A 50 3.08 1.94 0.19
C ALA A 50 2.12 3.00 0.73
N ARG A 51 2.49 3.64 1.83
CA ARG A 51 1.70 4.71 2.44
C ARG A 51 1.52 5.89 1.49
N ALA A 52 2.59 6.32 0.83
CA ALA A 52 2.53 7.42 -0.13
C ALA A 52 1.60 7.10 -1.31
N ILE A 53 1.68 5.89 -1.84
CA ILE A 53 0.81 5.45 -2.93
C ILE A 53 -0.65 5.42 -2.47
N LEU A 54 -0.91 4.89 -1.28
CA LEU A 54 -2.26 4.80 -0.74
C LEU A 54 -2.90 6.18 -0.55
N GLN A 55 -2.11 7.18 -0.17
CA GLN A 55 -2.61 8.55 0.03
C GLN A 55 -3.11 9.20 -1.26
N VAL A 56 -2.52 8.86 -2.41
CA VAL A 56 -2.89 9.45 -3.70
C VAL A 56 -3.81 8.55 -4.53
N ALA A 57 -3.93 7.27 -4.18
CA ALA A 57 -4.76 6.33 -4.91
C ALA A 57 -6.24 6.59 -4.66
N ASN A 58 -7.03 6.58 -5.74
CA ASN A 58 -8.48 6.74 -5.66
C ASN A 58 -9.14 5.36 -5.68
N ILE A 59 -9.13 4.69 -4.55
CA ILE A 59 -9.69 3.35 -4.38
C ILE A 59 -10.97 3.40 -3.54
N SER A 60 -11.76 2.33 -3.58
CA SER A 60 -13.00 2.25 -2.81
C SER A 60 -12.73 2.30 -1.31
N ALA A 61 -13.72 2.75 -0.54
CA ALA A 61 -13.61 2.83 0.92
C ALA A 61 -13.34 1.45 1.54
N ALA A 62 -13.96 0.41 1.02
CA ALA A 62 -13.75 -0.97 1.50
C ALA A 62 -12.32 -1.44 1.25
N GLU A 63 -11.79 -1.18 0.05
CA GLU A 63 -10.43 -1.54 -0.32
C GLU A 63 -9.42 -0.74 0.51
N ARG A 64 -9.66 0.55 0.69
CA ARG A 64 -8.82 1.42 1.53
C ARG A 64 -8.77 0.90 2.96
N LEU A 65 -9.92 0.54 3.52
CA LEU A 65 -9.98 0.01 4.89
C LEU A 65 -9.16 -1.27 5.03
N ARG A 66 -9.26 -2.16 4.04
CA ARG A 66 -8.48 -3.41 4.01
C ARG A 66 -6.98 -3.11 4.01
N LEU A 67 -6.54 -2.19 3.15
CA LEU A 67 -5.14 -1.80 3.05
C LEU A 67 -4.64 -1.09 4.30
N GLU A 68 -5.47 -0.25 4.91
CA GLU A 68 -5.12 0.41 6.17
C GLU A 68 -4.95 -0.58 7.32
N ARG A 69 -5.78 -1.62 7.36
CA ARG A 69 -5.63 -2.70 8.34
C ARG A 69 -4.32 -3.47 8.11
N LEU A 70 -4.00 -3.77 6.86
CA LEU A 70 -2.74 -4.42 6.51
C LEU A 70 -1.56 -3.52 6.88
N MET A 71 -1.66 -2.22 6.63
CA MET A 71 -0.66 -1.23 7.05
C MET A 71 -0.43 -1.26 8.56
N ALA A 72 -1.50 -1.32 9.34
CA ALA A 72 -1.40 -1.38 10.80
C ALA A 72 -0.66 -2.64 11.26
N GLU A 73 -0.93 -3.79 10.64
CA GLU A 73 -0.22 -5.03 10.94
C GLU A 73 1.26 -4.94 10.60
N VAL A 74 1.57 -4.45 9.40
CA VAL A 74 2.95 -4.32 8.93
C VAL A 74 3.71 -3.31 9.79
N ARG A 75 3.06 -2.21 10.16
CA ARG A 75 3.66 -1.21 11.03
C ARG A 75 4.10 -1.81 12.36
N ARG A 76 3.28 -2.66 12.95
CA ARG A 76 3.64 -3.37 14.20
C ARG A 76 4.89 -4.23 13.99
N THR A 77 4.97 -4.94 12.89
CA THR A 77 6.11 -5.79 12.57
C THR A 77 7.39 -4.96 12.38
N VAL A 78 7.28 -3.79 11.73
CA VAL A 78 8.42 -2.91 11.46
C VAL A 78 8.88 -2.19 12.73
N GLU A 79 7.97 -1.77 13.60
CA GLU A 79 8.29 -0.99 14.81
C GLU A 79 8.60 -1.85 16.03
N LEU A 80 7.97 -3.02 16.16
CA LEU A 80 8.13 -3.90 17.33
C LEU A 80 9.59 -4.24 17.66
N PRO A 81 10.46 -4.58 16.70
CA PRO A 81 11.84 -4.92 17.03
C PRO A 81 12.58 -3.78 17.72
N VAL A 82 12.29 -2.54 17.31
CA VAL A 82 12.89 -1.34 17.93
C VAL A 82 12.34 -1.14 19.34
N GLY A 83 11.04 -1.28 19.52
CA GLY A 83 10.39 -1.20 20.81
C GLY A 83 10.75 -2.34 21.75
N ALA A 84 10.94 -3.54 21.23
CA ALA A 84 11.30 -4.72 22.02
C ALA A 84 12.73 -4.67 22.53
N VAL A 85 13.61 -3.97 21.82
CA VAL A 85 15.02 -3.82 22.21
C VAL A 85 15.21 -2.67 23.21
N ALA A 86 14.31 -1.72 23.12
CA ALA A 86 14.31 -0.59 24.06
C ALA A 86 13.76 -1.00 25.40
#